data_a562ad234e4d017a3922434d4224e36c
#
_entry.id   a562ad234e4d017a3922434d4224e36c
#
_cell.length_a   1.000
_cell.length_b   1.000
_cell.length_c   1.000
_cell.angle_alpha   90.00
_cell.angle_beta   90.00
_cell.angle_gamma   90.00
#
_symmetry.space_group_name_H-M   'P 1'
#
loop_
_entity.id
_entity.type
_entity.pdbx_description
1 polymer ?
#
loop_
_entity_poly.entity_id
_entity_poly.type
_entity_poly.pdbx_seq_one_letter_code
_entity_poly.pdbx_strand_id
1 'polypeptide(L)'
;LVYAKSINRKILAITNFYFIEQINKLNYANLSLMLDFLICSEEFEVEKPHKKLIDRAFELAKIDSKDKVVMIGDSIADDLGIYDIKYYPYNCSKLLISISGKSGSGKSTLGSAIKSVCDCMVIGADGYHKFDRYSTVWERITHYNPEGNNLIQLALDIKCIYQDIHDLCIPLYDHVSGNFLTSDLIKTKDLDIVIIEGLHTLYQEVIGDFVKIKIFIDSDESDNQKIQRDIKERGYKLDKIINSIQKREEDYLHYLYKQKDNANFLITIRNKKFKIELSGILKSANLQNIYEGEYHNLIDTIKDIMSKIINNRWVK
;
A
#
# COMPACT_ATOMS: atom_id res chain seq x y z
N LEU A 1 -7.84 -9.04 -18.94
CA LEU A 1 -7.83 -10.46 -19.34
C LEU A 1 -9.18 -10.91 -19.89
N VAL A 2 -10.31 -10.61 -19.21
CA VAL A 2 -11.68 -11.01 -19.66
C VAL A 2 -11.96 -10.54 -21.09
N TYR A 3 -11.68 -9.27 -21.41
CA TYR A 3 -11.86 -8.76 -22.78
C TYR A 3 -10.99 -9.51 -23.81
N ALA A 4 -9.72 -9.78 -23.50
CA ALA A 4 -8.86 -10.52 -24.41
C ALA A 4 -9.39 -11.94 -24.70
N LYS A 5 -9.91 -12.62 -23.68
CA LYS A 5 -10.58 -13.92 -23.83
C LYS A 5 -11.85 -13.82 -24.67
N SER A 6 -12.68 -12.78 -24.45
CA SER A 6 -13.94 -12.61 -25.21
C SER A 6 -13.73 -12.41 -26.72
N ILE A 7 -12.55 -11.91 -27.11
CA ILE A 7 -12.15 -11.78 -28.52
C ILE A 7 -11.17 -12.89 -28.98
N ASN A 8 -11.16 -14.00 -28.25
CA ASN A 8 -10.37 -15.21 -28.55
C ASN A 8 -8.86 -14.95 -28.68
N ARG A 9 -8.29 -14.10 -27.81
CA ARG A 9 -6.85 -13.89 -27.71
C ARG A 9 -6.22 -14.85 -26.71
N LYS A 10 -5.04 -15.37 -27.08
CA LYS A 10 -4.22 -16.14 -26.13
C LYS A 10 -3.57 -15.22 -25.13
N ILE A 11 -3.56 -15.62 -23.88
CA ILE A 11 -3.01 -14.87 -22.76
C ILE A 11 -1.91 -15.71 -22.12
N LEU A 12 -0.69 -15.20 -22.14
CA LEU A 12 0.47 -15.84 -21.55
C LEU A 12 1.03 -14.97 -20.42
N ALA A 13 1.53 -15.59 -19.37
CA ALA A 13 2.32 -14.91 -18.38
C ALA A 13 3.78 -15.36 -18.48
N ILE A 14 4.74 -14.43 -18.44
CA ILE A 14 6.18 -14.69 -18.38
C ILE A 14 6.71 -14.03 -17.11
N THR A 15 7.39 -14.79 -16.25
CA THR A 15 7.82 -14.30 -14.94
C THR A 15 9.21 -14.80 -14.56
N ASN A 16 9.96 -13.99 -13.78
CA ASN A 16 11.30 -14.28 -13.28
C ASN A 16 11.32 -15.04 -11.94
N PHE A 17 10.32 -15.88 -11.65
CA PHE A 17 10.19 -16.55 -10.36
C PHE A 17 9.92 -18.04 -10.51
N TYR A 18 9.86 -18.73 -9.36
CA TYR A 18 9.54 -20.15 -9.28
C TYR A 18 8.10 -20.43 -9.69
N PHE A 19 7.91 -21.49 -10.46
CA PHE A 19 6.60 -21.88 -11.00
C PHE A 19 5.54 -22.05 -9.91
N ILE A 20 5.89 -22.77 -8.83
CA ILE A 20 4.94 -23.07 -7.76
C ILE A 20 4.44 -21.79 -7.04
N GLU A 21 5.31 -20.80 -6.88
CA GLU A 21 4.93 -19.53 -6.27
C GLU A 21 3.97 -18.75 -7.17
N GLN A 22 4.25 -18.72 -8.46
CA GLN A 22 3.44 -17.98 -9.41
C GLN A 22 2.07 -18.62 -9.62
N ILE A 23 2.00 -19.96 -9.73
CA ILE A 23 0.70 -20.63 -9.86
C ILE A 23 -0.15 -20.46 -8.60
N ASN A 24 0.45 -20.43 -7.41
CA ASN A 24 -0.26 -20.16 -6.17
C ASN A 24 -0.81 -18.72 -6.14
N LYS A 25 -0.02 -17.73 -6.56
CA LYS A 25 -0.48 -16.32 -6.68
C LYS A 25 -1.63 -16.18 -7.68
N LEU A 26 -1.52 -16.85 -8.83
CA LEU A 26 -2.56 -16.84 -9.86
C LEU A 26 -3.85 -17.52 -9.40
N ASN A 27 -3.76 -18.63 -8.70
CA ASN A 27 -4.89 -19.33 -8.12
C ASN A 27 -5.58 -18.48 -7.04
N TYR A 28 -4.79 -17.87 -6.16
CA TYR A 28 -5.30 -16.96 -5.14
C TYR A 28 -6.04 -15.75 -5.73
N ALA A 29 -5.53 -15.21 -6.83
CA ALA A 29 -6.14 -14.10 -7.55
C ALA A 29 -7.29 -14.53 -8.49
N ASN A 30 -7.63 -15.83 -8.56
CA ASN A 30 -8.58 -16.41 -9.52
C ASN A 30 -8.24 -16.10 -10.99
N LEU A 31 -6.96 -15.96 -11.31
CA LEU A 31 -6.47 -15.64 -12.65
C LEU A 31 -5.93 -16.84 -13.43
N SER A 32 -5.67 -17.96 -12.76
CA SER A 32 -5.10 -19.15 -13.39
C SER A 32 -5.91 -19.69 -14.57
N LEU A 33 -7.24 -19.64 -14.46
CA LEU A 33 -8.16 -20.05 -15.55
C LEU A 33 -8.20 -19.08 -16.74
N MET A 34 -7.66 -17.88 -16.58
CA MET A 34 -7.61 -16.88 -17.64
C MET A 34 -6.36 -16.95 -18.50
N LEU A 35 -5.33 -17.65 -18.01
CA LEU A 35 -4.09 -17.85 -18.76
C LEU A 35 -4.17 -19.10 -19.61
N ASP A 36 -3.61 -19.02 -20.82
CA ASP A 36 -3.40 -20.18 -21.67
C ASP A 36 -2.08 -20.87 -21.32
N PHE A 37 -1.06 -20.08 -20.95
CA PHE A 37 0.26 -20.59 -20.53
C PHE A 37 0.90 -19.69 -19.46
N LEU A 38 1.67 -20.32 -18.60
CA LEU A 38 2.56 -19.67 -17.64
C LEU A 38 3.99 -20.14 -17.94
N ILE A 39 4.92 -19.21 -18.11
CA ILE A 39 6.33 -19.44 -18.41
C ILE A 39 7.16 -18.81 -17.29
N CYS A 40 7.94 -19.63 -16.60
CA CYS A 40 8.77 -19.20 -15.48
C CYS A 40 10.26 -19.31 -15.83
N SER A 41 11.05 -18.37 -15.34
CA SER A 41 12.51 -18.38 -15.54
C SER A 41 13.20 -19.64 -14.99
N GLU A 42 12.61 -20.25 -13.97
CA GLU A 42 13.09 -21.49 -13.36
C GLU A 42 13.25 -22.63 -14.38
N GLU A 43 12.34 -22.73 -15.37
CA GLU A 43 12.41 -23.80 -16.39
C GLU A 43 13.62 -23.66 -17.34
N PHE A 44 14.19 -22.47 -17.45
CA PHE A 44 15.19 -22.16 -18.46
C PHE A 44 16.51 -21.67 -17.86
N GLU A 45 16.58 -21.52 -16.55
CA GLU A 45 17.73 -20.97 -15.82
C GLU A 45 18.18 -19.57 -16.35
N VAL A 46 17.23 -18.81 -16.87
CA VAL A 46 17.45 -17.45 -17.40
C VAL A 46 16.28 -16.55 -17.06
N GLU A 47 16.54 -15.26 -16.91
CA GLU A 47 15.52 -14.26 -16.58
C GLU A 47 15.10 -13.41 -17.78
N LYS A 48 13.94 -12.74 -17.68
CA LYS A 48 13.56 -11.71 -18.65
C LYS A 48 14.66 -10.63 -18.71
N PRO A 49 14.95 -10.09 -19.88
CA PRO A 49 14.32 -10.30 -21.19
C PRO A 49 14.98 -11.38 -22.06
N HIS A 50 15.51 -12.44 -21.50
CA HIS A 50 16.27 -13.44 -22.26
C HIS A 50 15.42 -14.14 -23.33
N LYS A 51 16.03 -14.30 -24.54
CA LYS A 51 15.37 -14.82 -25.75
C LYS A 51 14.67 -16.18 -25.56
N LYS A 52 15.25 -17.09 -24.78
CA LYS A 52 14.68 -18.42 -24.56
C LYS A 52 13.23 -18.39 -24.02
N LEU A 53 12.95 -17.46 -23.09
CA LEU A 53 11.60 -17.30 -22.54
C LEU A 53 10.60 -16.82 -23.59
N ILE A 54 11.04 -15.93 -24.46
CA ILE A 54 10.23 -15.35 -25.52
C ILE A 54 9.96 -16.36 -26.64
N ASP A 55 11.00 -17.10 -27.06
CA ASP A 55 10.87 -18.15 -28.06
C ASP A 55 9.88 -19.23 -27.58
N ARG A 56 9.95 -19.61 -26.29
CA ARG A 56 9.01 -20.57 -25.71
C ARG A 56 7.58 -20.05 -25.69
N ALA A 57 7.39 -18.77 -25.40
CA ALA A 57 6.08 -18.15 -25.46
C ALA A 57 5.49 -18.21 -26.85
N PHE A 58 6.29 -17.93 -27.88
CA PHE A 58 5.86 -17.97 -29.30
C PHE A 58 5.51 -19.39 -29.73
N GLU A 59 6.35 -20.37 -29.35
CA GLU A 59 6.11 -21.79 -29.64
C GLU A 59 4.77 -22.26 -29.03
N LEU A 60 4.56 -22.03 -27.74
CA LEU A 60 3.35 -22.44 -27.02
C LEU A 60 2.09 -21.75 -27.57
N ALA A 61 2.21 -20.47 -27.89
CA ALA A 61 1.12 -19.71 -28.46
C ALA A 61 0.87 -20.01 -29.96
N LYS A 62 1.81 -20.72 -30.61
CA LYS A 62 1.82 -20.95 -32.07
C LYS A 62 1.76 -19.62 -32.82
N ILE A 63 2.66 -18.70 -32.46
CA ILE A 63 2.75 -17.37 -33.06
C ILE A 63 3.66 -17.46 -34.29
N ASP A 64 3.13 -17.03 -35.42
CA ASP A 64 3.81 -16.97 -36.71
C ASP A 64 4.22 -15.53 -37.11
N SER A 65 3.70 -14.53 -36.41
CA SER A 65 3.97 -13.11 -36.69
C SER A 65 4.05 -12.32 -35.39
N LYS A 66 5.16 -11.60 -35.20
CA LYS A 66 5.39 -10.71 -34.03
C LYS A 66 4.43 -9.52 -34.00
N ASP A 67 3.92 -9.09 -35.15
CA ASP A 67 2.96 -7.98 -35.26
C ASP A 67 1.62 -8.24 -34.56
N LYS A 68 1.36 -9.52 -34.22
CA LYS A 68 0.15 -9.95 -33.53
C LYS A 68 0.34 -10.05 -32.01
N VAL A 69 1.52 -9.70 -31.51
CA VAL A 69 1.88 -9.84 -30.09
C VAL A 69 1.95 -8.48 -29.41
N VAL A 70 1.45 -8.42 -28.20
CA VAL A 70 1.56 -7.26 -27.31
C VAL A 70 2.10 -7.74 -25.98
N MET A 71 3.14 -7.10 -25.49
CA MET A 71 3.64 -7.28 -24.12
C MET A 71 3.12 -6.16 -23.25
N ILE A 72 2.66 -6.51 -22.04
CA ILE A 72 2.25 -5.57 -21.01
C ILE A 72 3.05 -5.92 -19.76
N GLY A 73 3.75 -4.97 -19.18
CA GLY A 73 4.57 -5.17 -18.00
C GLY A 73 4.88 -3.86 -17.28
N ASP A 74 5.42 -3.96 -16.07
CA ASP A 74 5.72 -2.84 -15.16
C ASP A 74 7.23 -2.59 -14.98
N SER A 75 8.08 -3.35 -15.65
CA SER A 75 9.52 -3.34 -15.52
C SER A 75 10.21 -3.15 -16.88
N ILE A 76 11.39 -2.56 -16.88
CA ILE A 76 12.26 -2.49 -18.07
C ILE A 76 12.59 -3.90 -18.59
N ALA A 77 12.67 -4.90 -17.72
CA ALA A 77 12.85 -6.29 -18.11
C ALA A 77 11.67 -6.87 -18.92
N ASP A 78 10.51 -6.18 -18.91
CA ASP A 78 9.34 -6.53 -19.71
C ASP A 78 9.35 -5.87 -21.08
N ASP A 79 10.26 -4.91 -21.32
CA ASP A 79 10.40 -4.27 -22.64
C ASP A 79 11.07 -5.24 -23.61
N LEU A 80 10.25 -5.82 -24.47
CA LEU A 80 10.66 -6.75 -25.53
C LEU A 80 10.82 -6.06 -26.89
N GLY A 81 11.01 -4.74 -26.92
CA GLY A 81 11.21 -3.96 -28.14
C GLY A 81 12.41 -4.44 -28.96
N ILE A 82 13.44 -5.00 -28.28
CA ILE A 82 14.60 -5.64 -28.93
C ILE A 82 14.22 -6.84 -29.83
N TYR A 83 13.00 -7.38 -29.66
CA TYR A 83 12.43 -8.47 -30.47
C TYR A 83 11.31 -8.01 -31.40
N ASP A 84 11.17 -6.70 -31.65
CA ASP A 84 10.09 -6.07 -32.40
C ASP A 84 8.68 -6.37 -31.84
N ILE A 85 8.58 -6.62 -30.55
CA ILE A 85 7.31 -6.82 -29.87
C ILE A 85 6.83 -5.48 -29.32
N LYS A 86 5.59 -5.11 -29.62
CA LYS A 86 4.99 -3.89 -29.11
C LYS A 86 4.81 -4.00 -27.58
N TYR A 87 5.58 -3.22 -26.85
CA TYR A 87 5.52 -3.11 -25.41
C TYR A 87 4.62 -1.96 -24.97
N TYR A 88 3.73 -2.22 -24.05
CA TYR A 88 2.96 -1.21 -23.36
C TYR A 88 3.43 -1.19 -21.89
N PRO A 89 4.23 -0.21 -21.52
CA PRO A 89 4.61 -0.07 -20.12
C PRO A 89 3.34 0.17 -19.31
N TYR A 90 3.16 -0.63 -18.31
CA TYR A 90 2.14 -0.39 -17.30
C TYR A 90 2.68 0.71 -16.37
N ASN A 91 2.64 1.93 -16.85
CA ASN A 91 3.16 3.09 -16.12
C ASN A 91 2.02 3.63 -15.26
N CYS A 92 1.96 3.18 -14.03
CA CYS A 92 1.11 3.82 -13.06
C CYS A 92 1.81 5.08 -12.56
N SER A 93 1.28 6.22 -12.95
CA SER A 93 1.82 7.54 -12.59
C SER A 93 1.41 8.01 -11.18
N LYS A 94 0.77 7.12 -10.38
CA LYS A 94 0.25 7.48 -9.06
C LYS A 94 1.31 7.43 -7.96
N LEU A 95 1.28 8.41 -7.06
CA LEU A 95 2.03 8.35 -5.82
C LEU A 95 1.19 7.74 -4.71
N LEU A 96 1.58 6.58 -4.26
CA LEU A 96 1.01 6.01 -3.06
C LEU A 96 1.89 6.32 -1.85
N ILE A 97 1.25 6.90 -0.84
CA ILE A 97 1.85 7.26 0.45
C ILE A 97 1.14 6.43 1.52
N SER A 98 1.87 5.66 2.28
CA SER A 98 1.32 4.88 3.38
C SER A 98 1.75 5.47 4.73
N ILE A 99 0.81 5.60 5.66
CA ILE A 99 1.05 6.15 7.01
C ILE A 99 0.60 5.14 8.05
N SER A 100 1.53 4.59 8.80
CA SER A 100 1.27 3.67 9.90
C SER A 100 1.78 4.21 11.25
N GLY A 101 1.30 3.63 12.33
CA GLY A 101 1.68 3.98 13.69
C GLY A 101 0.58 3.67 14.70
N LYS A 102 0.89 3.76 16.00
CA LYS A 102 -0.03 3.50 17.11
C LYS A 102 -1.30 4.38 17.02
N SER A 103 -2.40 3.91 17.58
CA SER A 103 -3.61 4.75 17.70
C SER A 103 -3.27 5.98 18.55
N GLY A 104 -3.62 7.18 18.08
CA GLY A 104 -3.25 8.44 18.72
C GLY A 104 -1.87 8.99 18.30
N SER A 105 -1.14 8.35 17.38
CA SER A 105 0.18 8.86 16.95
C SER A 105 0.14 10.05 15.99
N GLY A 106 -1.06 10.51 15.57
CA GLY A 106 -1.21 11.66 14.68
C GLY A 106 -1.26 11.33 13.19
N LYS A 107 -1.55 10.06 12.80
CA LYS A 107 -1.66 9.65 11.38
C LYS A 107 -2.61 10.53 10.58
N SER A 108 -3.84 10.72 11.04
CA SER A 108 -4.86 11.50 10.33
C SER A 108 -4.51 12.99 10.29
N THR A 109 -3.84 13.50 11.33
CA THR A 109 -3.30 14.88 11.34
C THR A 109 -2.23 15.02 10.26
N LEU A 110 -1.35 14.02 10.13
CA LEU A 110 -0.31 13.99 9.09
C LEU A 110 -0.92 13.87 7.68
N GLY A 111 -1.89 12.97 7.49
CA GLY A 111 -2.62 12.83 6.23
C GLY A 111 -3.27 14.14 5.80
N SER A 112 -3.94 14.82 6.73
CA SER A 112 -4.53 16.15 6.50
C SER A 112 -3.49 17.23 6.18
N ALA A 113 -2.33 17.20 6.84
CA ALA A 113 -1.24 18.13 6.58
C ALA A 113 -0.67 17.93 5.16
N ILE A 114 -0.46 16.70 4.71
CA ILE A 114 -0.02 16.41 3.35
C ILE A 114 -1.09 16.86 2.34
N LYS A 115 -2.37 16.57 2.60
CA LYS A 115 -3.49 17.03 1.77
C LYS A 115 -3.55 18.55 1.62
N SER A 116 -3.05 19.31 2.58
CA SER A 116 -3.03 20.78 2.48
C SER A 116 -1.99 21.33 1.49
N VAL A 117 -1.04 20.52 1.05
CA VAL A 117 0.03 20.92 0.11
C VAL A 117 -0.04 20.21 -1.24
N CYS A 118 -0.96 19.28 -1.41
CA CYS A 118 -1.22 18.62 -2.69
C CYS A 118 -2.68 18.18 -2.81
N ASP A 119 -3.17 18.08 -4.05
CA ASP A 119 -4.45 17.44 -4.32
C ASP A 119 -4.27 15.92 -4.21
N CYS A 120 -4.89 15.33 -3.20
CA CYS A 120 -4.78 13.91 -2.94
C CYS A 120 -6.04 13.34 -2.28
N MET A 121 -6.25 12.05 -2.49
CA MET A 121 -7.25 11.29 -1.76
C MET A 121 -6.63 10.67 -0.51
N VAL A 122 -7.37 10.68 0.60
CA VAL A 122 -6.98 9.99 1.85
C VAL A 122 -7.94 8.83 2.09
N ILE A 123 -7.38 7.63 2.25
CA ILE A 123 -8.09 6.38 2.55
C ILE A 123 -7.76 5.96 3.97
N GLY A 124 -8.78 5.88 4.83
CA GLY A 124 -8.65 5.37 6.19
C GLY A 124 -8.80 3.84 6.23
N ALA A 125 -7.77 3.14 6.69
CA ALA A 125 -7.79 1.68 6.77
C ALA A 125 -8.67 1.13 7.91
N ASP A 126 -9.21 1.98 8.77
CA ASP A 126 -10.16 1.53 9.82
C ASP A 126 -11.46 0.95 9.24
N GLY A 127 -11.82 1.31 7.98
CA GLY A 127 -12.92 0.68 7.25
C GLY A 127 -12.71 -0.81 6.97
N TYR A 128 -11.48 -1.29 7.06
CA TYR A 128 -11.12 -2.69 6.77
C TYR A 128 -11.05 -3.56 8.03
N HIS A 129 -11.57 -3.13 9.18
CA HIS A 129 -11.78 -4.05 10.30
C HIS A 129 -12.78 -5.15 9.90
N LYS A 130 -12.52 -6.38 10.34
CA LYS A 130 -13.41 -7.53 10.05
C LYS A 130 -14.68 -7.56 10.89
N PHE A 131 -14.64 -6.92 12.06
CA PHE A 131 -15.67 -7.01 13.06
C PHE A 131 -16.14 -5.62 13.48
N ASP A 132 -17.42 -5.49 13.75
CA ASP A 132 -18.01 -4.28 14.29
C ASP A 132 -17.50 -3.97 15.72
N ARG A 133 -17.80 -2.77 16.20
CA ARG A 133 -17.34 -2.27 17.51
C ARG A 133 -17.73 -3.17 18.69
N TYR A 134 -18.87 -3.84 18.58
CA TYR A 134 -19.47 -4.59 19.68
C TYR A 134 -19.18 -6.10 19.61
N SER A 135 -18.42 -6.52 18.65
CA SER A 135 -18.07 -7.94 18.48
C SER A 135 -17.28 -8.46 19.67
N THR A 136 -17.69 -9.62 20.18
CA THR A 136 -16.99 -10.33 21.27
C THR A 136 -15.59 -10.84 20.86
N VAL A 137 -15.31 -10.86 19.56
CA VAL A 137 -13.98 -11.22 19.04
C VAL A 137 -12.90 -10.30 19.61
N TRP A 138 -13.22 -9.02 19.86
CA TRP A 138 -12.30 -8.04 20.46
C TRP A 138 -11.91 -8.37 21.92
N GLU A 139 -12.55 -9.37 22.54
CA GLU A 139 -12.10 -9.90 23.82
C GLU A 139 -10.88 -10.82 23.69
N ARG A 140 -10.68 -11.42 22.51
CA ARG A 140 -9.61 -12.39 22.24
C ARG A 140 -8.45 -11.76 21.47
N ILE A 141 -8.75 -10.99 20.44
CA ILE A 141 -7.77 -10.30 19.61
C ILE A 141 -7.97 -8.79 19.70
N THR A 142 -6.97 -8.00 19.37
CA THR A 142 -7.11 -6.54 19.33
C THR A 142 -7.09 -6.02 17.90
N HIS A 143 -7.40 -4.73 17.72
CA HIS A 143 -7.27 -4.08 16.39
C HIS A 143 -5.82 -4.03 15.90
N TYR A 144 -4.85 -4.22 16.80
CA TYR A 144 -3.42 -4.29 16.44
C TYR A 144 -2.99 -5.66 15.93
N ASN A 145 -3.85 -6.68 16.11
CA ASN A 145 -3.65 -7.98 15.50
C ASN A 145 -4.10 -7.93 14.03
N PRO A 146 -3.26 -8.32 13.05
CA PRO A 146 -3.63 -8.32 11.65
C PRO A 146 -4.83 -9.21 11.34
N GLU A 147 -5.09 -10.27 12.13
CA GLU A 147 -6.26 -11.14 11.96
C GLU A 147 -7.59 -10.42 12.18
N GLY A 148 -7.61 -9.33 12.97
CA GLY A 148 -8.78 -8.48 13.17
C GLY A 148 -9.11 -7.58 11.97
N ASN A 149 -8.27 -7.59 10.93
CA ASN A 149 -8.33 -6.68 9.81
C ASN A 149 -8.41 -7.43 8.47
N ASN A 150 -9.16 -6.91 7.52
CA ASN A 150 -9.27 -7.45 6.17
C ASN A 150 -8.14 -6.88 5.28
N LEU A 151 -6.90 -7.25 5.59
CA LEU A 151 -5.70 -6.73 4.93
C LEU A 151 -5.62 -7.14 3.46
N ILE A 152 -6.21 -8.29 3.12
CA ILE A 152 -6.28 -8.75 1.73
C ILE A 152 -7.14 -7.80 0.91
N GLN A 153 -8.33 -7.44 1.40
CA GLN A 153 -9.20 -6.50 0.71
C GLN A 153 -8.54 -5.11 0.59
N LEU A 154 -7.90 -4.63 1.67
CA LEU A 154 -7.14 -3.39 1.64
C LEU A 154 -6.05 -3.42 0.55
N ALA A 155 -5.28 -4.51 0.46
CA ALA A 155 -4.24 -4.67 -0.56
C ALA A 155 -4.82 -4.70 -1.98
N LEU A 156 -5.96 -5.38 -2.19
CA LEU A 156 -6.64 -5.45 -3.49
C LEU A 156 -7.18 -4.09 -3.92
N ASP A 157 -7.82 -3.34 -3.01
CA ASP A 157 -8.37 -2.02 -3.31
C ASP A 157 -7.25 -1.02 -3.62
N ILE A 158 -6.16 -1.01 -2.83
CA ILE A 158 -4.97 -0.19 -3.10
C ILE A 158 -4.38 -0.53 -4.48
N LYS A 159 -4.26 -1.81 -4.80
CA LYS A 159 -3.76 -2.26 -6.10
C LYS A 159 -4.69 -1.84 -7.23
N CYS A 160 -6.00 -1.97 -7.04
CA CYS A 160 -6.99 -1.53 -8.01
C CYS A 160 -6.86 -0.03 -8.32
N ILE A 161 -6.72 0.79 -7.27
CA ILE A 161 -6.52 2.24 -7.41
C ILE A 161 -5.18 2.53 -8.10
N TYR A 162 -4.11 1.89 -7.67
CA TYR A 162 -2.78 2.08 -8.24
C TYR A 162 -2.73 1.76 -9.73
N GLN A 163 -3.39 0.70 -10.13
CA GLN A 163 -3.37 0.17 -11.50
C GLN A 163 -4.52 0.66 -12.38
N ASP A 164 -5.36 1.59 -11.93
CA ASP A 164 -6.52 2.07 -12.68
C ASP A 164 -7.39 0.94 -13.26
N ILE A 165 -7.54 -0.15 -12.50
CA ILE A 165 -8.23 -1.35 -13.01
C ILE A 165 -9.70 -1.04 -13.30
N HIS A 166 -10.39 -0.44 -12.33
CA HIS A 166 -11.77 0.04 -12.44
C HIS A 166 -12.08 1.00 -11.29
N ASP A 167 -13.13 1.77 -11.44
CA ASP A 167 -13.70 2.58 -10.35
C ASP A 167 -14.28 1.66 -9.28
N LEU A 168 -14.14 2.03 -8.00
CA LEU A 168 -14.55 1.20 -6.88
C LEU A 168 -15.12 2.03 -5.73
N CYS A 169 -15.93 1.37 -4.90
CA CYS A 169 -16.31 1.88 -3.57
C CYS A 169 -15.47 1.16 -2.52
N ILE A 170 -14.99 1.88 -1.52
CA ILE A 170 -14.20 1.33 -0.42
C ILE A 170 -14.99 1.33 0.89
N PRO A 171 -14.70 0.41 1.81
CA PRO A 171 -15.31 0.42 3.12
C PRO A 171 -14.82 1.63 3.94
N LEU A 172 -15.74 2.24 4.65
CA LEU A 172 -15.50 3.33 5.59
C LEU A 172 -15.93 2.90 7.00
N TYR A 173 -15.34 3.52 8.01
CA TYR A 173 -15.73 3.30 9.39
C TYR A 173 -16.17 4.60 10.04
N ASP A 174 -17.43 4.64 10.46
CA ASP A 174 -17.94 5.78 11.22
C ASP A 174 -17.59 5.63 12.71
N HIS A 175 -16.67 6.45 13.17
CA HIS A 175 -16.22 6.44 14.56
C HIS A 175 -17.28 6.90 15.56
N VAL A 176 -18.33 7.59 15.13
CA VAL A 176 -19.42 8.02 16.02
C VAL A 176 -20.38 6.88 16.28
N SER A 177 -20.97 6.32 15.23
CA SER A 177 -21.92 5.20 15.35
C SER A 177 -21.24 3.85 15.58
N GLY A 178 -19.98 3.68 15.14
CA GLY A 178 -19.26 2.41 15.17
C GLY A 178 -19.65 1.44 14.07
N ASN A 179 -20.32 1.94 13.03
CA ASN A 179 -20.81 1.16 11.91
C ASN A 179 -19.86 1.23 10.70
N PHE A 180 -19.93 0.21 9.86
CA PHE A 180 -19.31 0.24 8.53
C PHE A 180 -20.25 0.93 7.54
N LEU A 181 -19.67 1.76 6.71
CA LEU A 181 -20.30 2.45 5.59
C LEU A 181 -19.56 2.12 4.31
N THR A 182 -20.10 2.55 3.19
CA THR A 182 -19.43 2.45 1.88
C THR A 182 -19.22 3.85 1.33
N SER A 183 -18.07 4.10 0.74
CA SER A 183 -17.78 5.37 0.08
C SER A 183 -18.66 5.58 -1.16
N ASP A 184 -18.72 6.81 -1.64
CA ASP A 184 -19.10 7.07 -3.02
C ASP A 184 -18.12 6.38 -3.98
N LEU A 185 -18.54 6.28 -5.24
CA LEU A 185 -17.71 5.70 -6.30
C LEU A 185 -16.44 6.52 -6.52
N ILE A 186 -15.30 5.91 -6.32
CA ILE A 186 -13.98 6.50 -6.53
C ILE A 186 -13.58 6.28 -7.98
N LYS A 187 -13.41 7.38 -8.72
CA LYS A 187 -12.86 7.36 -10.08
C LYS A 187 -11.34 7.26 -9.99
N THR A 188 -10.82 6.08 -10.17
CA THR A 188 -9.38 5.82 -9.95
C THR A 188 -8.49 6.63 -10.88
N LYS A 189 -8.89 6.83 -12.13
CA LYS A 189 -8.13 7.58 -13.14
C LYS A 189 -7.94 9.07 -12.82
N ASP A 190 -8.79 9.62 -11.96
CA ASP A 190 -8.73 11.04 -11.57
C ASP A 190 -7.76 11.27 -10.39
N LEU A 191 -7.10 10.20 -9.89
CA LEU A 191 -6.24 10.26 -8.72
C LEU A 191 -4.76 10.19 -9.11
N ASP A 192 -4.01 11.25 -8.80
CA ASP A 192 -2.54 11.26 -8.96
C ASP A 192 -1.82 10.88 -7.66
N ILE A 193 -2.35 11.28 -6.53
CA ILE A 193 -1.76 11.04 -5.20
C ILE A 193 -2.81 10.42 -4.28
N VAL A 194 -2.44 9.29 -3.65
CA VAL A 194 -3.30 8.62 -2.68
C VAL A 194 -2.54 8.35 -1.40
N ILE A 195 -3.11 8.76 -0.29
CA ILE A 195 -2.61 8.49 1.06
C ILE A 195 -3.45 7.39 1.67
N ILE A 196 -2.81 6.36 2.17
CA ILE A 196 -3.44 5.28 2.92
C ILE A 196 -2.97 5.41 4.38
N GLU A 197 -3.89 5.66 5.31
CA GLU A 197 -3.56 5.76 6.71
C GLU A 197 -4.24 4.70 7.56
N GLY A 198 -3.54 4.15 8.53
CA GLY A 198 -4.11 3.15 9.42
C GLY A 198 -3.09 2.39 10.25
N LEU A 199 -3.55 1.32 10.89
CA LEU A 199 -2.70 0.52 11.77
C LEU A 199 -1.75 -0.40 10.99
N HIS A 200 -2.23 -1.02 9.90
CA HIS A 200 -1.51 -2.07 9.18
C HIS A 200 -1.12 -1.66 7.74
N THR A 201 -1.03 -0.37 7.47
CA THR A 201 -0.76 0.13 6.12
C THR A 201 0.70 -0.05 5.67
N LEU A 202 1.59 -0.43 6.57
CA LEU A 202 2.97 -0.85 6.28
C LEU A 202 3.19 -2.35 6.57
N TYR A 203 2.13 -3.11 6.80
CA TYR A 203 2.22 -4.56 6.93
C TYR A 203 2.61 -5.18 5.59
N GLN A 204 3.52 -6.16 5.60
CA GLN A 204 4.22 -6.61 4.39
C GLN A 204 3.29 -7.09 3.27
N GLU A 205 2.21 -7.77 3.61
CA GLU A 205 1.22 -8.25 2.64
C GLU A 205 0.39 -7.14 1.99
N VAL A 206 0.33 -5.95 2.62
CA VAL A 206 -0.47 -4.81 2.14
C VAL A 206 0.35 -3.88 1.25
N ILE A 207 1.61 -3.63 1.63
CA ILE A 207 2.38 -2.53 1.07
C ILE A 207 2.67 -2.69 -0.42
N GLY A 208 3.00 -3.90 -0.87
CA GLY A 208 3.49 -4.10 -2.23
C GLY A 208 4.67 -3.16 -2.58
N ASP A 209 5.28 -3.36 -3.74
CA ASP A 209 6.40 -2.53 -4.21
C ASP A 209 5.95 -1.19 -4.80
N PHE A 210 4.64 -1.02 -5.00
CA PHE A 210 4.06 0.18 -5.59
C PHE A 210 3.91 1.35 -4.61
N VAL A 211 3.94 1.14 -3.28
CA VAL A 211 3.94 2.23 -2.29
C VAL A 211 5.34 2.81 -2.17
N LYS A 212 5.49 4.06 -2.62
CA LYS A 212 6.80 4.73 -2.69
C LYS A 212 7.20 5.42 -1.39
N ILE A 213 6.26 6.06 -0.71
CA ILE A 213 6.51 6.75 0.56
C ILE A 213 5.84 5.98 1.69
N LYS A 214 6.65 5.45 2.58
CA LYS A 214 6.26 4.55 3.67
C LYS A 214 6.58 5.23 4.99
N ILE A 215 5.58 5.87 5.61
CA ILE A 215 5.72 6.67 6.81
C ILE A 215 5.32 5.86 8.04
N PHE A 216 6.21 5.76 9.03
CA PHE A 216 5.86 5.23 10.34
C PHE A 216 6.02 6.32 11.40
N ILE A 217 4.99 6.47 12.26
CA ILE A 217 5.00 7.44 13.36
C ILE A 217 5.15 6.68 14.68
N ASP A 218 6.29 6.88 15.33
CA ASP A 218 6.62 6.36 16.64
C ASP A 218 6.62 7.50 17.66
N SER A 219 5.58 7.58 18.50
CA SER A 219 5.37 8.67 19.44
C SER A 219 5.10 8.16 20.86
N ASP A 220 5.82 8.70 21.84
CA ASP A 220 5.58 8.48 23.28
C ASP A 220 4.28 9.14 23.78
N GLU A 221 3.75 10.12 23.05
CA GLU A 221 2.50 10.81 23.37
C GLU A 221 1.25 10.10 22.83
N SER A 222 1.40 9.00 22.07
CA SER A 222 0.28 8.34 21.41
C SER A 222 -0.84 7.93 22.35
N ASP A 223 -0.51 7.36 23.51
CA ASP A 223 -1.52 6.92 24.47
C ASP A 223 -2.21 8.10 25.15
N ASN A 224 -1.48 9.16 25.49
CA ASN A 224 -2.06 10.40 26.03
C ASN A 224 -3.02 11.05 25.04
N GLN A 225 -2.62 11.18 23.78
CA GLN A 225 -3.49 11.74 22.72
C GLN A 225 -4.71 10.86 22.50
N LYS A 226 -4.56 9.53 22.52
CA LYS A 226 -5.68 8.59 22.43
C LYS A 226 -6.64 8.78 23.61
N ILE A 227 -6.16 8.86 24.83
CA ILE A 227 -6.99 9.07 26.03
C ILE A 227 -7.78 10.36 25.90
N GLN A 228 -7.12 11.48 25.59
CA GLN A 228 -7.78 12.77 25.45
C GLN A 228 -8.86 12.77 24.38
N ARG A 229 -8.57 12.20 23.20
CA ARG A 229 -9.53 12.09 22.10
C ARG A 229 -10.72 11.20 22.47
N ASP A 230 -10.47 10.02 23.02
CA ASP A 230 -11.52 9.02 23.27
C ASP A 230 -12.45 9.48 24.41
N ILE A 231 -11.94 10.27 25.39
CA ILE A 231 -12.79 10.92 26.38
C ILE A 231 -13.62 12.05 25.75
N LYS A 232 -12.95 12.98 25.03
CA LYS A 232 -13.58 14.22 24.56
C LYS A 232 -14.55 14.00 23.41
N GLU A 233 -14.17 13.17 22.45
CA GLU A 233 -14.91 13.01 21.20
C GLU A 233 -15.83 11.77 21.20
N ARG A 234 -15.48 10.73 21.95
CA ARG A 234 -16.20 9.43 21.95
C ARG A 234 -16.92 9.13 23.27
N GLY A 235 -16.70 9.95 24.31
CA GLY A 235 -17.36 9.81 25.59
C GLY A 235 -16.99 8.56 26.39
N TYR A 236 -15.83 7.94 26.11
CA TYR A 236 -15.40 6.72 26.82
C TYR A 236 -14.90 7.04 28.24
N LYS A 237 -15.15 6.11 29.17
CA LYS A 237 -14.63 6.19 30.53
C LYS A 237 -13.13 5.88 30.53
N LEU A 238 -12.37 6.63 31.37
CA LEU A 238 -10.91 6.52 31.44
C LEU A 238 -10.43 5.07 31.69
N ASP A 239 -11.06 4.37 32.65
CA ASP A 239 -10.68 2.99 32.99
C ASP A 239 -10.81 2.04 31.80
N LYS A 240 -11.87 2.19 30.99
CA LYS A 240 -12.03 1.39 29.77
C LYS A 240 -10.93 1.67 28.73
N ILE A 241 -10.49 2.92 28.64
CA ILE A 241 -9.43 3.33 27.70
C ILE A 241 -8.10 2.75 28.16
N ILE A 242 -7.74 2.89 29.46
CA ILE A 242 -6.51 2.36 30.03
C ILE A 242 -6.44 0.84 29.85
N ASN A 243 -7.49 0.12 30.20
CA ASN A 243 -7.55 -1.34 29.99
C ASN A 243 -7.37 -1.73 28.53
N SER A 244 -7.97 -0.96 27.60
CA SER A 244 -7.80 -1.17 26.16
C SER A 244 -6.37 -0.92 25.68
N ILE A 245 -5.67 0.06 26.25
CA ILE A 245 -4.26 0.35 25.92
C ILE A 245 -3.38 -0.81 26.41
N GLN A 246 -3.52 -1.20 27.67
CA GLN A 246 -2.74 -2.30 28.26
C GLN A 246 -2.92 -3.62 27.48
N LYS A 247 -4.17 -3.95 27.14
CA LYS A 247 -4.49 -5.17 26.37
C LYS A 247 -3.84 -5.18 24.99
N ARG A 248 -3.60 -4.02 24.39
CA ARG A 248 -3.06 -3.90 23.03
C ARG A 248 -1.53 -3.86 22.98
N GLU A 249 -0.85 -3.74 24.13
CA GLU A 249 0.59 -3.52 24.14
C GLU A 249 1.39 -4.69 23.57
N GLU A 250 0.97 -5.93 23.86
CA GLU A 250 1.60 -7.12 23.31
C GLU A 250 1.43 -7.19 21.78
N ASP A 251 0.21 -7.01 21.27
CA ASP A 251 -0.07 -6.97 19.83
C ASP A 251 0.64 -5.79 19.14
N TYR A 252 0.78 -4.65 19.86
CA TYR A 252 1.55 -3.50 19.36
C TYR A 252 3.00 -3.87 19.08
N LEU A 253 3.68 -4.44 20.07
CA LEU A 253 5.08 -4.82 19.94
C LEU A 253 5.29 -5.94 18.91
N HIS A 254 4.35 -6.89 18.86
CA HIS A 254 4.47 -8.05 18.00
C HIS A 254 4.19 -7.75 16.51
N TYR A 255 3.17 -6.96 16.22
CA TYR A 255 2.70 -6.73 14.85
C TYR A 255 2.90 -5.29 14.36
N LEU A 256 2.53 -4.30 15.16
CA LEU A 256 2.48 -2.93 14.68
C LEU A 256 3.86 -2.27 14.67
N TYR A 257 4.60 -2.39 15.79
CA TYR A 257 5.90 -1.73 15.94
C TYR A 257 6.93 -2.23 14.94
N LYS A 258 6.88 -3.50 14.55
CA LYS A 258 7.76 -4.08 13.53
C LYS A 258 7.58 -3.47 12.14
N GLN A 259 6.44 -2.84 11.87
CA GLN A 259 6.20 -2.19 10.58
C GLN A 259 7.14 -1.00 10.34
N LYS A 260 7.76 -0.46 11.38
CA LYS A 260 8.75 0.62 11.22
C LYS A 260 9.95 0.21 10.36
N ASP A 261 10.28 -1.08 10.33
CA ASP A 261 11.41 -1.62 9.55
C ASP A 261 11.13 -1.55 8.04
N ASN A 262 9.85 -1.47 7.66
CA ASN A 262 9.39 -1.27 6.28
C ASN A 262 9.30 0.23 5.89
N ALA A 263 9.47 1.15 6.86
CA ALA A 263 9.36 2.58 6.60
C ALA A 263 10.61 3.14 5.92
N ASN A 264 10.42 4.03 4.95
CA ASN A 264 11.50 4.85 4.40
C ASN A 264 11.40 6.33 4.85
N PHE A 265 10.38 6.64 5.66
CA PHE A 265 10.15 7.92 6.30
C PHE A 265 9.73 7.65 7.76
N LEU A 266 10.70 7.66 8.67
CA LEU A 266 10.45 7.39 10.09
C LEU A 266 10.32 8.71 10.85
N ILE A 267 9.21 8.89 11.55
CA ILE A 267 8.96 10.03 12.45
C ILE A 267 9.00 9.52 13.88
N THR A 268 9.99 9.96 14.64
CA THR A 268 10.11 9.66 16.08
C THR A 268 9.78 10.90 16.87
N ILE A 269 8.84 10.80 17.82
CA ILE A 269 8.44 11.89 18.72
C ILE A 269 8.74 11.45 20.15
N ARG A 270 9.57 12.23 20.85
CA ARG A 270 9.95 11.99 22.25
C ARG A 270 10.10 13.33 22.98
N ASN A 271 9.49 13.42 24.15
CA ASN A 271 9.62 14.60 25.03
C ASN A 271 9.34 15.92 24.29
N LYS A 272 8.27 15.99 23.49
CA LYS A 272 7.87 17.15 22.67
C LYS A 272 8.91 17.59 21.63
N LYS A 273 9.82 16.72 21.24
CA LYS A 273 10.75 16.90 20.13
C LYS A 273 10.49 15.84 19.07
N PHE A 274 10.81 16.16 17.83
CA PHE A 274 10.74 15.20 16.74
C PHE A 274 12.09 14.96 16.08
N LYS A 275 12.23 13.76 15.53
CA LYS A 275 13.26 13.39 14.59
C LYS A 275 12.60 12.71 13.37
N ILE A 276 12.94 13.16 12.17
CA ILE A 276 12.54 12.51 10.92
C ILE A 276 13.78 11.91 10.28
N GLU A 277 13.72 10.65 9.94
CA GLU A 277 14.79 9.92 9.26
C GLU A 277 14.28 9.43 7.90
N LEU A 278 14.98 9.82 6.82
CA LEU A 278 14.66 9.41 5.45
C LEU A 278 15.64 8.34 4.98
N SER A 279 15.13 7.31 4.30
CA SER A 279 15.95 6.21 3.78
C SER A 279 15.52 5.78 2.38
N GLY A 280 16.27 4.87 1.77
CA GLY A 280 15.95 4.32 0.46
C GLY A 280 15.85 5.39 -0.62
N ILE A 281 14.80 5.31 -1.42
CA ILE A 281 14.55 6.20 -2.56
C ILE A 281 14.47 7.69 -2.15
N LEU A 282 14.09 7.99 -0.92
CA LEU A 282 13.94 9.38 -0.45
C LEU A 282 15.31 10.08 -0.27
N LYS A 283 16.40 9.34 -0.11
CA LYS A 283 17.76 9.90 -0.04
C LYS A 283 18.21 10.56 -1.35
N SER A 284 17.65 10.14 -2.47
CA SER A 284 18.02 10.68 -3.80
C SER A 284 17.31 11.98 -4.15
N ALA A 285 16.40 12.48 -3.30
CA ALA A 285 15.56 13.65 -3.56
C ALA A 285 16.21 15.01 -3.29
N ASN A 286 17.52 15.11 -3.10
CA ASN A 286 18.21 16.32 -2.60
C ASN A 286 17.65 16.84 -1.26
N LEU A 287 17.15 15.93 -0.43
CA LEU A 287 16.66 16.19 0.91
C LEU A 287 17.73 15.86 1.94
N GLN A 288 17.66 16.52 3.09
CA GLN A 288 18.45 16.08 4.24
C GLN A 288 17.98 14.69 4.67
N ASN A 289 18.89 13.83 5.11
CA ASN A 289 18.53 12.49 5.57
C ASN A 289 17.87 12.51 6.96
N ILE A 290 18.14 13.54 7.74
CA ILE A 290 17.65 13.71 9.11
C ILE A 290 17.16 15.14 9.31
N TYR A 291 15.98 15.30 9.92
CA TYR A 291 15.40 16.55 10.37
C TYR A 291 15.06 16.41 11.86
N GLU A 292 15.37 17.42 12.65
CA GLU A 292 15.08 17.43 14.08
C GLU A 292 14.51 18.80 14.49
N GLY A 293 13.66 18.82 15.50
CA GLY A 293 13.08 20.07 15.99
C GLY A 293 12.07 19.87 17.12
N GLU A 294 11.50 20.99 17.54
CA GLU A 294 10.42 21.02 18.53
C GLU A 294 9.10 20.54 17.88
N TYR A 295 8.29 19.81 18.64
CA TYR A 295 7.06 19.17 18.14
C TYR A 295 6.10 20.13 17.41
N HIS A 296 6.00 21.39 17.85
CA HIS A 296 5.13 22.37 17.23
C HIS A 296 5.51 22.70 15.76
N ASN A 297 6.78 22.48 15.37
CA ASN A 297 7.28 22.70 14.02
C ASN A 297 7.17 21.44 13.12
N LEU A 298 6.75 20.30 13.67
CA LEU A 298 6.72 19.02 12.95
C LEU A 298 5.89 19.10 11.67
N ILE A 299 4.70 19.64 11.77
CA ILE A 299 3.76 19.69 10.63
C ILE A 299 4.31 20.55 9.49
N ASP A 300 4.90 21.71 9.80
CA ASP A 300 5.46 22.59 8.77
C ASP A 300 6.71 21.99 8.14
N THR A 301 7.54 21.31 8.92
CA THR A 301 8.68 20.54 8.41
C THR A 301 8.23 19.44 7.44
N ILE A 302 7.17 18.71 7.78
CA ILE A 302 6.64 17.65 6.91
C ILE A 302 6.05 18.23 5.63
N LYS A 303 5.31 19.34 5.71
CA LYS A 303 4.78 20.03 4.52
C LYS A 303 5.90 20.46 3.56
N ASP A 304 7.00 21.00 4.09
CA ASP A 304 8.17 21.37 3.28
C ASP A 304 8.81 20.16 2.60
N ILE A 305 9.05 19.08 3.35
CA ILE A 305 9.60 17.84 2.81
C ILE A 305 8.69 17.26 1.72
N MET A 306 7.40 17.14 1.99
CA MET A 306 6.43 16.56 1.07
C MET A 306 6.27 17.41 -0.19
N SER A 307 6.24 18.73 -0.06
CA SER A 307 6.21 19.63 -1.22
C SER A 307 7.44 19.44 -2.13
N LYS A 308 8.62 19.28 -1.55
CA LYS A 308 9.85 19.00 -2.30
C LYS A 308 9.80 17.65 -3.01
N ILE A 309 9.32 16.60 -2.33
CA ILE A 309 9.15 15.27 -2.92
C ILE A 309 8.18 15.31 -4.09
N ILE A 310 7.01 15.92 -3.89
CA ILE A 310 5.93 15.98 -4.88
C ILE A 310 6.36 16.81 -6.10
N ASN A 311 6.98 17.97 -5.90
CA ASN A 311 7.45 18.84 -6.98
C ASN A 311 8.59 18.25 -7.81
N ASN A 312 9.40 17.37 -7.23
CA ASN A 312 10.44 16.62 -7.95
C ASN A 312 9.88 15.44 -8.77
N ARG A 313 8.56 15.41 -9.01
CA ARG A 313 7.86 14.31 -9.70
C ARG A 313 8.44 12.95 -9.33
N TRP A 314 8.32 12.62 -8.04
CA TRP A 314 8.45 11.25 -7.55
C TRP A 314 9.85 10.69 -7.50
N VAL A 315 10.84 11.51 -7.24
CA VAL A 315 12.24 11.06 -7.10
C VAL A 315 12.53 9.90 -8.07
N LYS A 316 13.12 10.24 -9.16
CA LYS A 316 13.42 9.33 -10.29
C LYS A 316 14.24 8.13 -9.85
#